data_7a4934ea6a40c61571a06e1f0a858427
#
_entry.id   7a4934ea6a40c61571a06e1f0a858427
#
_cell.length_a   1.000
_cell.length_b   1.000
_cell.length_c   1.000
_cell.angle_alpha   90.00
_cell.angle_beta   90.00
_cell.angle_gamma   90.00
#
_symmetry.space_group_name_H-M   'P 1'
#
loop_
_entity.id
_entity.type
_entity.pdbx_description
1 polymer ?
#
loop_
_entity_poly.entity_id
_entity_poly.type
_entity_poly.pdbx_seq_one_letter_code
_entity_poly.pdbx_strand_id
1 'polypeptide(L)'
;MSLMDVNPVNPKRPRRIAMVLANPAVSTTTGWPVGFWWSELTHPWFAFTEHGYEVELFSPDGGRCEPDAMSDPRDATGYSASDLITLGFVNTPSLMAKVADTRKVADLDI
;
A
#
# COMPACT_ATOMS: atom_id res chain seq x y z
N MET A 1 -19.43 -20.29 2.70
CA MET A 1 -18.86 -19.17 1.90
C MET A 1 -19.19 -17.86 2.59
N SER A 2 -18.21 -17.04 2.78
CA SER A 2 -18.41 -15.70 3.33
C SER A 2 -19.02 -14.77 2.29
N LEU A 3 -19.89 -13.84 2.71
CA LEU A 3 -20.36 -12.76 1.85
C LEU A 3 -19.22 -11.88 1.32
N MET A 4 -18.06 -11.92 1.99
CA MET A 4 -16.85 -11.22 1.55
C MET A 4 -16.27 -11.78 0.25
N ASP A 5 -16.61 -13.01 -0.12
CA ASP A 5 -16.09 -13.64 -1.33
C ASP A 5 -16.83 -13.22 -2.60
N VAL A 6 -17.84 -12.39 -2.47
CA VAL A 6 -18.65 -11.92 -3.59
C VAL A 6 -18.51 -10.41 -3.71
N ASN A 7 -18.29 -9.92 -4.95
CA ASN A 7 -18.31 -8.49 -5.19
C ASN A 7 -19.73 -7.97 -4.95
N PRO A 8 -19.95 -7.12 -3.92
CA PRO A 8 -21.30 -6.66 -3.58
C PRO A 8 -21.91 -5.68 -4.59
N VAL A 9 -21.06 -5.04 -5.40
CA VAL A 9 -21.51 -4.05 -6.40
C VAL A 9 -21.81 -4.74 -7.73
N ASN A 10 -20.94 -5.64 -8.17
CA ASN A 10 -21.14 -6.39 -9.40
C ASN A 10 -20.53 -7.79 -9.28
N PRO A 11 -21.36 -8.82 -8.99
CA PRO A 11 -20.86 -10.20 -8.79
C PRO A 11 -20.18 -10.81 -10.02
N LYS A 12 -20.37 -10.22 -11.20
CA LYS A 12 -19.78 -10.72 -12.45
C LYS A 12 -18.41 -10.13 -12.73
N ARG A 13 -17.96 -9.15 -11.93
CA ARG A 13 -16.66 -8.51 -12.08
C ARG A 13 -15.69 -8.97 -11.00
N PRO A 14 -14.38 -8.98 -11.28
CA PRO A 14 -13.37 -9.23 -10.25
C PRO A 14 -13.52 -8.24 -9.09
N ARG A 15 -13.22 -8.70 -7.89
CA ARG A 15 -13.12 -7.84 -6.72
C ARG A 15 -11.77 -7.15 -6.77
N ARG A 16 -11.79 -5.86 -7.07
CA ARG A 16 -10.57 -5.06 -7.26
C ARG A 16 -10.60 -3.84 -6.34
N ILE A 17 -9.43 -3.54 -5.78
CA ILE A 17 -9.23 -2.39 -4.91
C ILE A 17 -8.02 -1.62 -5.43
N ALA A 18 -8.18 -0.30 -5.59
CA ALA A 18 -7.07 0.60 -5.82
C ALA A 18 -6.67 1.22 -4.48
N MET A 19 -5.41 1.06 -4.10
CA MET A 19 -4.84 1.76 -2.95
C MET A 19 -3.93 2.86 -3.46
N VAL A 20 -4.13 4.08 -2.95
CA VAL A 20 -3.38 5.26 -3.40
C VAL A 20 -2.38 5.66 -2.34
N LEU A 21 -1.11 5.75 -2.74
CA LEU A 21 0.00 6.12 -1.87
C LEU A 21 0.56 7.48 -2.30
N ALA A 22 1.12 8.22 -1.34
CA ALA A 22 1.87 9.42 -1.63
C ALA A 22 3.24 9.08 -2.25
N ASN A 23 3.72 9.88 -3.20
CA ASN A 23 5.03 9.67 -3.83
C ASN A 23 6.18 10.13 -2.95
N PRO A 24 6.23 11.40 -2.45
CA PRO A 24 7.42 11.90 -1.76
C PRO A 24 7.47 11.49 -0.29
N ALA A 25 8.69 11.34 0.23
CA ALA A 25 8.92 11.18 1.66
C ALA A 25 8.80 12.50 2.42
N VAL A 26 9.08 13.61 1.75
CA VAL A 26 9.12 14.95 2.33
C VAL A 26 8.32 15.92 1.46
N SER A 27 7.53 16.77 2.09
CA SER A 27 6.77 17.80 1.39
C SER A 27 7.68 18.77 0.66
N THR A 28 7.38 19.01 -0.61
CA THR A 28 8.11 20.00 -1.42
C THR A 28 7.79 21.45 -1.05
N THR A 29 6.70 21.66 -0.30
CA THR A 29 6.25 23.00 0.13
C THR A 29 6.71 23.33 1.54
N THR A 30 6.60 22.39 2.48
CA THR A 30 6.84 22.64 3.91
C THR A 30 8.12 22.02 4.44
N GLY A 31 8.70 21.04 3.72
CA GLY A 31 9.85 20.26 4.20
C GLY A 31 9.52 19.24 5.29
N TRP A 32 8.24 19.07 5.61
CA TRP A 32 7.81 18.14 6.65
C TRP A 32 7.75 16.71 6.11
N PRO A 33 7.97 15.68 6.97
CA PRO A 33 7.76 14.29 6.59
C PRO A 33 6.30 14.05 6.18
N VAL A 34 6.10 13.52 4.98
CA VAL A 34 4.78 13.23 4.43
C VAL A 34 4.74 11.87 3.74
N GLY A 35 5.78 11.04 3.91
CA GLY A 35 5.82 9.70 3.38
C GLY A 35 4.63 8.86 3.86
N PHE A 36 4.21 7.91 3.04
CA PHE A 36 3.12 7.04 3.46
C PHE A 36 3.55 6.21 4.69
N TRP A 37 2.58 5.84 5.52
CA TRP A 37 2.84 5.02 6.70
C TRP A 37 2.68 3.55 6.34
N TRP A 38 3.70 2.74 6.56
CA TRP A 38 3.72 1.34 6.13
C TRP A 38 2.48 0.56 6.55
N SER A 39 2.05 0.64 7.80
CA SER A 39 0.93 -0.16 8.30
C SER A 39 -0.39 0.20 7.62
N GLU A 40 -0.55 1.42 7.15
CA GLU A 40 -1.74 1.85 6.41
C GLU A 40 -1.84 1.19 5.03
N LEU A 41 -0.71 0.73 4.50
CA LEU A 41 -0.67 -0.06 3.28
C LEU A 41 -0.75 -1.56 3.59
N THR A 42 0.15 -2.05 4.46
CA THR A 42 0.40 -3.48 4.60
C THR A 42 -0.74 -4.22 5.28
N HIS A 43 -1.32 -3.65 6.34
CA HIS A 43 -2.42 -4.29 7.05
C HIS A 43 -3.67 -4.42 6.16
N PRO A 44 -4.15 -3.34 5.50
CA PRO A 44 -5.25 -3.48 4.55
C PRO A 44 -4.91 -4.37 3.35
N TRP A 45 -3.68 -4.30 2.84
CA TRP A 45 -3.23 -5.13 1.74
C TRP A 45 -3.48 -6.61 2.04
N PHE A 46 -2.97 -7.10 3.17
CA PHE A 46 -3.13 -8.51 3.53
C PHE A 46 -4.59 -8.86 3.82
N ALA A 47 -5.33 -7.97 4.48
CA ALA A 47 -6.75 -8.20 4.73
C ALA A 47 -7.54 -8.36 3.43
N PHE A 48 -7.30 -7.47 2.45
CA PHE A 48 -7.99 -7.55 1.17
C PHE A 48 -7.59 -8.78 0.36
N THR A 49 -6.28 -9.08 0.29
CA THR A 49 -5.82 -10.23 -0.49
C THR A 49 -6.24 -11.55 0.13
N GLU A 50 -6.31 -11.65 1.45
CA GLU A 50 -6.84 -12.83 2.13
C GLU A 50 -8.31 -13.08 1.80
N HIS A 51 -9.06 -12.02 1.52
CA HIS A 51 -10.47 -12.11 1.13
C HIS A 51 -10.67 -12.23 -0.39
N GLY A 52 -9.59 -12.45 -1.14
CA GLY A 52 -9.66 -12.68 -2.59
C GLY A 52 -9.79 -11.43 -3.44
N TYR A 53 -9.57 -10.24 -2.88
CA TYR A 53 -9.52 -9.01 -3.66
C TYR A 53 -8.19 -8.89 -4.41
N GLU A 54 -8.26 -8.40 -5.64
CA GLU A 54 -7.09 -7.97 -6.37
C GLU A 54 -6.79 -6.52 -5.96
N VAL A 55 -5.57 -6.27 -5.47
CA VAL A 55 -5.17 -4.94 -5.02
C VAL A 55 -4.09 -4.40 -5.94
N GLU A 56 -4.33 -3.22 -6.51
CA GLU A 56 -3.32 -2.49 -7.27
C GLU A 56 -2.93 -1.21 -6.54
N LEU A 57 -1.66 -0.86 -6.63
CA LEU A 57 -1.13 0.35 -6.02
C LEU A 57 -1.03 1.47 -7.04
N PHE A 58 -1.53 2.63 -6.65
CA PHE A 58 -1.52 3.85 -7.44
C PHE A 58 -0.89 4.98 -6.64
N SER A 59 -0.40 5.98 -7.34
CA SER A 59 0.08 7.22 -6.74
C SER A 59 -0.19 8.39 -7.69
N PRO A 60 -0.18 9.63 -7.20
CA PRO A 60 -0.40 10.78 -8.07
C PRO A 60 0.51 10.81 -9.29
N ASP A 61 1.81 10.53 -9.11
CA ASP A 61 2.81 10.63 -10.17
C ASP A 61 3.17 9.29 -10.82
N GLY A 62 2.68 8.18 -10.27
CA GLY A 62 3.15 6.85 -10.63
C GLY A 62 4.57 6.59 -10.12
N GLY A 63 5.08 5.39 -10.40
CA GLY A 63 6.44 5.00 -10.00
C GLY A 63 6.60 4.85 -8.50
N ARG A 64 7.75 5.26 -7.99
CA ARG A 64 8.15 5.01 -6.62
C ARG A 64 7.39 5.85 -5.60
N CYS A 65 6.94 5.20 -4.53
CA CYS A 65 6.40 5.85 -3.33
C CYS A 65 7.39 5.68 -2.18
N GLU A 66 7.58 6.75 -1.41
CA GLU A 66 8.53 6.77 -0.29
C GLU A 66 7.78 6.68 1.03
N PRO A 67 8.12 5.72 1.90
CA PRO A 67 7.49 5.60 3.21
C PRO A 67 8.07 6.60 4.21
N ASP A 68 7.31 6.87 5.27
CA ASP A 68 7.87 7.50 6.46
C ASP A 68 8.80 6.50 7.16
N ALA A 69 10.03 6.92 7.45
CA ALA A 69 11.04 6.03 8.02
C ALA A 69 10.60 5.41 9.35
N MET A 70 9.90 6.15 10.21
CA MET A 70 9.47 5.65 11.51
C MET A 70 8.42 4.55 11.42
N SER A 71 7.73 4.44 10.28
CA SER A 71 6.77 3.36 10.06
C SER A 71 7.42 2.04 9.64
N ASP A 72 8.70 2.06 9.32
CA ASP A 72 9.46 0.88 8.92
C ASP A 72 9.91 0.11 10.16
N PRO A 73 9.55 -1.19 10.27
CA PRO A 73 9.96 -1.99 11.44
C PRO A 73 11.46 -2.20 11.54
N ARG A 74 12.23 -1.92 10.46
CA ARG A 74 13.68 -2.02 10.45
C ARG A 74 14.37 -0.72 10.87
N ASP A 75 13.61 0.36 11.07
CA ASP A 75 14.17 1.66 11.44
C ASP A 75 14.85 1.62 12.81
N ALA A 76 15.97 2.33 12.93
CA ALA A 76 16.79 2.30 14.13
C ALA A 76 16.08 2.87 15.37
N THR A 77 15.06 3.71 15.18
CA THR A 77 14.26 4.23 16.31
C THR A 77 13.48 3.13 17.03
N GLY A 78 13.18 2.02 16.34
CA GLY A 78 12.39 0.93 16.90
C GLY A 78 10.91 1.26 17.11
N TYR A 79 10.44 2.41 16.62
CA TYR A 79 9.06 2.84 16.83
C TYR A 79 8.04 1.81 16.32
N SER A 80 8.29 1.23 15.15
CA SER A 80 7.41 0.25 14.52
C SER A 80 7.97 -1.18 14.57
N ALA A 81 8.93 -1.45 15.44
CA ALA A 81 9.64 -2.73 15.47
C ALA A 81 8.74 -3.95 15.72
N SER A 82 7.58 -3.75 16.36
CA SER A 82 6.62 -4.83 16.63
C SER A 82 5.64 -5.10 15.49
N ASP A 83 5.69 -4.31 14.40
CA ASP A 83 4.80 -4.51 13.25
C ASP A 83 5.35 -5.65 12.37
N LEU A 84 4.99 -6.88 12.73
CA LEU A 84 5.46 -8.08 12.02
C LEU A 84 4.83 -8.23 10.63
N ILE A 85 3.64 -7.69 10.43
CA ILE A 85 2.97 -7.71 9.12
C ILE A 85 3.75 -6.87 8.11
N THR A 86 4.12 -5.65 8.50
CA THR A 86 4.98 -4.81 7.66
C THR A 86 6.36 -5.45 7.46
N LEU A 87 6.93 -6.05 8.51
CA LEU A 87 8.22 -6.71 8.39
C LEU A 87 8.21 -7.81 7.31
N GLY A 88 7.14 -8.60 7.27
CA GLY A 88 6.95 -9.60 6.22
C GLY A 88 6.83 -8.99 4.84
N PHE A 89 6.08 -7.89 4.72
CA PHE A 89 5.89 -7.19 3.44
C PHE A 89 7.22 -6.65 2.89
N VAL A 90 7.97 -5.92 3.72
CA VAL A 90 9.24 -5.28 3.27
C VAL A 90 10.33 -6.30 2.98
N ASN A 91 10.24 -7.51 3.51
CA ASN A 91 11.15 -8.60 3.23
C ASN A 91 10.72 -9.46 2.03
N THR A 92 9.62 -9.11 1.36
CA THR A 92 9.14 -9.81 0.18
C THR A 92 9.43 -8.97 -1.07
N PRO A 93 10.46 -9.31 -1.88
CA PRO A 93 10.88 -8.48 -3.01
C PRO A 93 9.76 -8.19 -4.02
N SER A 94 8.89 -9.16 -4.29
CA SER A 94 7.77 -8.96 -5.22
C SER A 94 6.75 -7.93 -4.73
N LEU A 95 6.56 -7.82 -3.42
CA LEU A 95 5.68 -6.81 -2.83
C LEU A 95 6.36 -5.43 -2.81
N MET A 96 7.65 -5.39 -2.48
CA MET A 96 8.40 -4.13 -2.52
C MET A 96 8.49 -3.55 -3.93
N ALA A 97 8.55 -4.41 -4.96
CA ALA A 97 8.53 -3.97 -6.34
C ALA A 97 7.25 -3.20 -6.70
N LYS A 98 6.11 -3.55 -6.10
CA LYS A 98 4.83 -2.88 -6.33
C LYS A 98 4.84 -1.44 -5.80
N VAL A 99 5.51 -1.20 -4.68
CA VAL A 99 5.66 0.14 -4.09
C VAL A 99 6.64 0.99 -4.88
N ALA A 100 7.62 0.37 -5.51
CA ALA A 100 8.60 1.04 -6.34
C ALA A 100 8.08 1.37 -7.74
N ASP A 101 6.96 0.79 -8.16
CA ASP A 101 6.42 0.93 -9.52
C ASP A 101 4.89 0.99 -9.50
N THR A 102 4.37 2.03 -8.84
CA THR A 102 2.92 2.27 -8.80
C THR A 102 2.42 2.84 -10.12
N ARG A 103 1.13 2.69 -10.37
CA ARG A 103 0.47 3.30 -11.54
C ARG A 103 -0.04 4.69 -11.18
N LYS A 104 -0.17 5.56 -12.19
CA LYS A 104 -0.72 6.90 -11.98
C LYS A 104 -2.22 6.84 -11.69
N VAL A 105 -2.68 7.63 -10.73
CA VAL A 105 -4.12 7.77 -10.44
C VAL A 105 -4.90 8.18 -11.69
N ALA A 106 -4.30 9.00 -12.57
CA ALA A 106 -4.94 9.42 -13.82
C ALA A 106 -5.28 8.25 -14.74
N ASP A 107 -4.60 7.11 -14.60
CA ASP A 107 -4.82 5.90 -15.40
C ASP A 107 -5.80 4.93 -14.74
N LEU A 108 -6.37 5.30 -13.59
CA LEU A 108 -7.31 4.45 -12.87
C LEU A 108 -8.64 4.37 -13.63
N ASP A 109 -9.02 3.15 -13.97
CA ASP A 109 -10.30 2.85 -14.62
C ASP A 109 -11.23 2.23 -13.58
N ILE A 110 -12.28 2.93 -13.28
CA ILE A 110 -13.26 2.51 -12.26
C ILE A 110 -14.41 1.76 -12.91
#